data_7f23cf10abe5f5c8c3d543c49e224d8f
#
_entry.id   7f23cf10abe5f5c8c3d543c49e224d8f
#
_cell.length_a   1.000
_cell.length_b   1.000
_cell.length_c   1.000
_cell.angle_alpha   90.00
_cell.angle_beta   90.00
_cell.angle_gamma   90.00
#
_symmetry.space_group_name_H-M   'P 1'
#
loop_
_entity.id
_entity.type
_entity.pdbx_description
1 polymer ?
#
loop_
_entity_poly.entity_id
_entity_poly.type
_entity_poly.pdbx_seq_one_letter_code
_entity_poly.pdbx_strand_id
1 'polypeptide(L)'
;FKPIVGVEAYCARRSRLQRDKDLKAVNAEGKAYIVDQSGWHLILLAKNMQGYRNLCRIVSASFMEDSYYRRPRIDRDLLEQYHEGLICCSACLGGELPQKIMEGMSAMGGENGNINSDNTFQAAEETIEWYKNLFGEDYYIEIQRHQTTKPGADQHVYQVQREVNPVLVELAKKHGVKVVATNDVHFVEEEHAEAHDHLVCVSTNHFIDDENRMHYTKQEWLKSPQEMEEIFSDIPEALENTQEIVDKVEVYDIDSGPIMPKFPIPEEFGTEESYRQKFTEQDLFEEFTRDEHGNVVLSEDKANEKIKKLGGYDKLYRIKLEADYLAHLAYKGAHERYGETLTEEQEERIKFELHIMKTMGFTGYFLIVMDFIRAAREELGVSVGPGRGSAAGSVVAYCLRITDLDPLEYDLLFERFLNPDRISLPD
;
A
#
# COMPACT_ATOMS: atom_id res chain seq x y z
N PHE A 1 -16.04 -12.61 -7.36
CA PHE A 1 -15.59 -12.06 -6.06
C PHE A 1 -15.31 -10.57 -6.21
N LYS A 2 -15.81 -9.75 -5.29
CA LYS A 2 -15.62 -8.30 -5.27
C LYS A 2 -14.83 -7.93 -4.01
N PRO A 3 -13.52 -7.72 -4.11
CA PRO A 3 -12.70 -7.32 -2.97
C PRO A 3 -13.01 -5.88 -2.55
N ILE A 4 -12.99 -5.62 -1.26
CA ILE A 4 -13.11 -4.28 -0.68
C ILE A 4 -11.81 -3.97 0.05
N VAL A 5 -11.07 -2.97 -0.43
CA VAL A 5 -9.81 -2.58 0.18
C VAL A 5 -10.08 -1.66 1.36
N GLY A 6 -9.49 -1.96 2.51
CA GLY A 6 -9.68 -1.17 3.71
C GLY A 6 -8.52 -1.23 4.67
N VAL A 7 -8.63 -0.49 5.76
CA VAL A 7 -7.69 -0.50 6.87
C VAL A 7 -8.44 -0.35 8.20
N GLU A 8 -7.99 -1.06 9.22
CA GLU A 8 -8.23 -0.70 10.59
C GLU A 8 -7.11 0.23 11.05
N ALA A 9 -7.47 1.48 11.31
CA ALA A 9 -6.53 2.53 11.67
C ALA A 9 -6.58 2.86 13.16
N TYR A 10 -5.48 3.38 13.68
CA TYR A 10 -5.43 3.99 15.02
C TYR A 10 -5.62 5.49 14.92
N CYS A 11 -6.81 5.99 15.26
CA CYS A 11 -7.10 7.41 15.31
C CYS A 11 -6.60 8.01 16.61
N ALA A 12 -5.67 8.95 16.55
CA ALA A 12 -5.08 9.59 17.72
C ALA A 12 -6.15 10.31 18.55
N ARG A 13 -6.06 10.18 19.88
CA ARG A 13 -7.04 10.79 20.81
C ARG A 13 -7.00 12.32 20.82
N ARG A 14 -5.88 12.93 20.40
CA ARG A 14 -5.71 14.38 20.23
C ARG A 14 -5.27 14.67 18.80
N SER A 15 -3.98 14.64 18.53
CA SER A 15 -3.41 14.76 17.18
C SER A 15 -2.30 13.73 17.01
N ARG A 16 -2.13 13.23 15.79
CA ARG A 16 -1.04 12.30 15.42
C ARG A 16 0.35 12.91 15.67
N LEU A 17 0.46 14.24 15.67
CA LEU A 17 1.71 14.97 15.87
C LEU A 17 2.12 15.11 17.36
N GLN A 18 1.20 14.83 18.29
CA GLN A 18 1.47 14.95 19.73
C GLN A 18 2.08 13.67 20.29
N ARG A 19 3.09 13.79 21.18
CA ARG A 19 3.89 12.68 21.71
C ARG A 19 4.23 12.84 23.19
N ASP A 20 3.26 13.31 23.98
CA ASP A 20 3.46 13.50 25.41
C ASP A 20 3.41 12.15 26.13
N LYS A 21 4.58 11.68 26.59
CA LYS A 21 4.73 10.42 27.32
C LYS A 21 4.24 10.49 28.78
N ASP A 22 4.05 11.70 29.30
CA ASP A 22 3.67 11.91 30.68
C ASP A 22 2.16 12.16 30.85
N LEU A 23 1.45 12.43 29.74
CA LEU A 23 0.01 12.58 29.74
C LEU A 23 -0.67 11.22 29.85
N LYS A 24 -1.17 10.91 31.05
CA LYS A 24 -1.86 9.66 31.37
C LYS A 24 -3.34 9.88 31.56
N ALA A 25 -4.14 8.90 31.20
CA ALA A 25 -5.57 8.80 31.50
C ALA A 25 -5.90 7.38 31.97
N VAL A 26 -7.10 7.19 32.45
CA VAL A 26 -7.63 5.90 32.89
C VAL A 26 -8.84 5.58 32.01
N ASN A 27 -8.90 4.36 31.48
CA ASN A 27 -10.05 3.93 30.67
C ASN A 27 -11.25 3.55 31.57
N ALA A 28 -12.40 3.23 30.96
CA ALA A 28 -13.62 2.87 31.66
C ALA A 28 -13.46 1.66 32.61
N GLU A 29 -12.47 0.81 32.36
CA GLU A 29 -12.14 -0.39 33.19
C GLU A 29 -11.14 -0.07 34.32
N GLY A 30 -10.75 1.20 34.50
CA GLY A 30 -9.80 1.60 35.52
C GLY A 30 -8.30 1.39 35.16
N LYS A 31 -7.98 1.00 33.93
CA LYS A 31 -6.62 0.76 33.44
C LYS A 31 -5.97 2.05 32.96
N ALA A 32 -4.80 2.37 33.52
CA ALA A 32 -4.03 3.53 33.11
C ALA A 32 -3.37 3.36 31.73
N TYR A 33 -3.40 4.38 30.90
CA TYR A 33 -2.73 4.42 29.60
C TYR A 33 -2.12 5.80 29.32
N ILE A 34 -1.15 5.85 28.41
CA ILE A 34 -0.57 7.10 27.91
C ILE A 34 -1.41 7.56 26.72
N VAL A 35 -2.00 8.76 26.82
CA VAL A 35 -2.97 9.28 25.85
C VAL A 35 -2.41 9.29 24.42
N ASP A 36 -1.20 9.82 24.24
CA ASP A 36 -0.61 9.96 22.90
C ASP A 36 0.00 8.69 22.35
N GLN A 37 0.19 7.63 23.16
CA GLN A 37 0.60 6.29 22.67
C GLN A 37 -0.58 5.42 22.27
N SER A 38 -1.80 5.83 22.62
CA SER A 38 -3.02 5.11 22.31
C SER A 38 -3.72 5.71 21.08
N GLY A 39 -4.68 5.03 20.58
CA GLY A 39 -5.58 5.50 19.55
C GLY A 39 -6.87 4.71 19.61
N TRP A 40 -7.94 5.28 19.08
CA TRP A 40 -9.19 4.56 18.85
C TRP A 40 -9.10 3.79 17.55
N HIS A 41 -9.70 2.62 17.51
CA HIS A 41 -9.85 1.86 16.29
C HIS A 41 -10.86 2.54 15.36
N LEU A 42 -10.59 2.53 14.09
CA LEU A 42 -11.47 3.08 13.05
C LEU A 42 -11.32 2.27 11.77
N ILE A 43 -12.43 1.86 11.17
CA ILE A 43 -12.42 1.15 9.91
C ILE A 43 -12.65 2.14 8.76
N LEU A 44 -11.78 2.10 7.76
CA LEU A 44 -11.91 2.86 6.52
C LEU A 44 -11.88 1.90 5.34
N LEU A 45 -12.90 1.99 4.47
CA LEU A 45 -13.03 1.16 3.27
C LEU A 45 -13.02 2.05 2.03
N ALA A 46 -12.27 1.68 1.01
CA ALA A 46 -12.23 2.40 -0.24
C ALA A 46 -13.46 2.07 -1.11
N LYS A 47 -14.33 3.06 -1.31
CA LYS A 47 -15.54 2.92 -2.12
C LYS A 47 -15.24 2.92 -3.62
N ASN A 48 -14.22 3.66 -4.04
CA ASN A 48 -13.81 3.81 -5.43
C ASN A 48 -12.30 4.14 -5.53
N MET A 49 -11.79 4.36 -6.75
CA MET A 49 -10.39 4.68 -6.97
C MET A 49 -9.93 5.95 -6.24
N GLN A 50 -10.78 6.97 -6.08
CA GLN A 50 -10.44 8.16 -5.29
C GLN A 50 -10.26 7.80 -3.82
N GLY A 51 -11.20 7.00 -3.26
CA GLY A 51 -11.09 6.47 -1.91
C GLY A 51 -9.83 5.63 -1.69
N TYR A 52 -9.49 4.76 -2.64
CA TYR A 52 -8.24 3.99 -2.59
C TYR A 52 -6.99 4.88 -2.53
N ARG A 53 -6.92 5.91 -3.38
CA ARG A 53 -5.80 6.87 -3.36
C ARG A 53 -5.75 7.66 -2.04
N ASN A 54 -6.89 8.05 -1.50
CA ASN A 54 -6.97 8.73 -0.23
C ASN A 54 -6.59 7.80 0.93
N LEU A 55 -7.01 6.54 0.90
CA LEU A 55 -6.59 5.52 1.86
C LEU A 55 -5.06 5.35 1.87
N CYS A 56 -4.43 5.26 0.68
CA CYS A 56 -2.97 5.20 0.55
C CYS A 56 -2.29 6.44 1.18
N ARG A 57 -2.83 7.65 0.97
CA ARG A 57 -2.30 8.89 1.57
C ARG A 57 -2.41 8.89 3.09
N ILE A 58 -3.57 8.50 3.62
CA ILE A 58 -3.83 8.41 5.06
C ILE A 58 -2.86 7.41 5.70
N VAL A 59 -2.75 6.20 5.13
CA VAL A 59 -1.85 5.15 5.64
C VAL A 59 -0.39 5.60 5.55
N SER A 60 0.05 6.15 4.40
CA SER A 60 1.41 6.66 4.25
C SER A 60 1.73 7.75 5.28
N ALA A 61 0.83 8.72 5.47
CA ALA A 61 1.00 9.78 6.44
C ALA A 61 1.13 9.23 7.88
N SER A 62 0.42 8.15 8.22
CA SER A 62 0.47 7.54 9.55
C SER A 62 1.83 6.90 9.89
N PHE A 63 2.58 6.48 8.88
CA PHE A 63 3.93 5.90 9.04
C PHE A 63 5.06 6.92 9.00
N MET A 64 4.77 8.20 8.68
CA MET A 64 5.79 9.25 8.71
C MET A 64 6.33 9.45 10.13
N GLU A 65 7.59 9.91 10.24
CA GLU A 65 8.29 10.06 11.52
C GLU A 65 7.53 10.93 12.53
N ASP A 66 6.85 11.96 12.07
CA ASP A 66 6.06 12.87 12.89
C ASP A 66 4.73 12.28 13.39
N SER A 67 4.19 11.29 12.71
CA SER A 67 2.90 10.64 13.00
C SER A 67 3.07 9.30 13.75
N TYR A 68 4.14 8.57 13.47
CA TYR A 68 4.39 7.27 14.09
C TYR A 68 4.86 7.43 15.54
N TYR A 69 4.07 6.94 16.47
CA TYR A 69 4.45 6.87 17.89
C TYR A 69 3.97 5.56 18.50
N ARG A 70 4.87 4.58 18.65
CA ARG A 70 4.58 3.19 19.02
C ARG A 70 3.77 2.41 17.96
N ARG A 71 2.92 3.09 17.22
CA ARG A 71 2.08 2.58 16.13
C ARG A 71 1.81 3.67 15.10
N PRO A 72 1.42 3.33 13.88
CA PRO A 72 0.99 4.30 12.90
C PRO A 72 -0.32 4.96 13.37
N ARG A 73 -0.39 6.30 13.36
CA ARG A 73 -1.56 7.03 13.86
C ARG A 73 -2.07 8.00 12.80
N ILE A 74 -3.38 7.99 12.63
CA ILE A 74 -4.12 8.99 11.88
C ILE A 74 -4.79 9.95 12.88
N ASP A 75 -5.42 11.02 12.40
CA ASP A 75 -6.25 11.92 13.18
C ASP A 75 -7.36 12.54 12.35
N ARG A 76 -8.18 13.37 12.99
CA ARG A 76 -9.31 14.04 12.33
C ARG A 76 -8.85 14.97 11.21
N ASP A 77 -7.70 15.63 11.33
CA ASP A 77 -7.16 16.52 10.28
C ASP A 77 -6.88 15.75 8.97
N LEU A 78 -6.33 14.54 9.06
CA LEU A 78 -6.13 13.68 7.88
C LEU A 78 -7.44 13.20 7.29
N LEU A 79 -8.41 12.86 8.15
CA LEU A 79 -9.74 12.44 7.68
C LEU A 79 -10.46 13.58 6.96
N GLU A 80 -10.42 14.81 7.50
CA GLU A 80 -11.01 15.99 6.85
C GLU A 80 -10.40 16.26 5.47
N GLN A 81 -9.09 16.02 5.30
CA GLN A 81 -8.41 16.21 4.03
C GLN A 81 -8.66 15.11 3.00
N TYR A 82 -8.85 13.86 3.44
CA TYR A 82 -8.82 12.68 2.57
C TYR A 82 -10.01 11.73 2.72
N HIS A 83 -11.16 12.16 3.27
CA HIS A 83 -12.35 11.31 3.45
C HIS A 83 -13.07 10.95 2.15
N GLU A 84 -12.91 11.74 1.09
CA GLU A 84 -13.65 11.57 -0.16
C GLU A 84 -13.42 10.16 -0.75
N GLY A 85 -14.53 9.49 -1.09
CA GLY A 85 -14.53 8.12 -1.62
C GLY A 85 -14.25 7.03 -0.59
N LEU A 86 -14.26 7.35 0.71
CA LEU A 86 -14.14 6.38 1.80
C LEU A 86 -15.50 6.12 2.47
N ILE A 87 -15.70 4.87 2.89
CA ILE A 87 -16.72 4.47 3.85
C ILE A 87 -16.02 4.34 5.20
N CYS A 88 -16.65 4.84 6.27
CA CYS A 88 -16.12 4.81 7.62
C CYS A 88 -17.04 3.99 8.54
N CYS A 89 -16.47 3.09 9.34
CA CYS A 89 -17.21 2.34 10.35
C CYS A 89 -16.58 2.53 11.73
N SER A 90 -17.40 2.49 12.80
CA SER A 90 -17.01 2.85 14.17
C SER A 90 -16.07 1.85 14.85
N ALA A 91 -15.76 0.75 14.20
CA ALA A 91 -14.91 -0.36 14.70
C ALA A 91 -15.47 -1.09 15.94
N CYS A 92 -14.61 -1.89 16.59
CA CYS A 92 -14.93 -2.72 17.77
C CYS A 92 -15.04 -1.88 19.05
N LEU A 93 -15.06 -2.52 20.23
CA LEU A 93 -15.06 -1.81 21.53
C LEU A 93 -13.87 -0.85 21.70
N GLY A 94 -12.79 -1.01 20.93
CA GLY A 94 -11.65 -0.10 20.87
C GLY A 94 -11.90 1.19 20.08
N GLY A 95 -13.04 1.32 19.41
CA GLY A 95 -13.43 2.52 18.66
C GLY A 95 -13.74 3.72 19.53
N GLU A 96 -13.70 4.94 18.96
CA GLU A 96 -13.99 6.17 19.71
C GLU A 96 -15.41 6.16 20.29
N LEU A 97 -16.39 5.81 19.47
CA LEU A 97 -17.80 5.83 19.88
C LEU A 97 -18.11 4.85 21.01
N PRO A 98 -17.76 3.55 20.94
CA PRO A 98 -17.97 2.63 22.06
C PRO A 98 -17.25 3.06 23.34
N GLN A 99 -16.03 3.60 23.21
CA GLN A 99 -15.27 4.10 24.38
C GLN A 99 -15.98 5.27 25.06
N LYS A 100 -16.56 6.21 24.29
CA LYS A 100 -17.35 7.33 24.85
C LYS A 100 -18.63 6.85 25.54
N ILE A 101 -19.25 5.80 25.03
CA ILE A 101 -20.40 5.16 25.68
C ILE A 101 -19.99 4.54 27.01
N MET A 102 -18.89 3.77 27.03
CA MET A 102 -18.38 3.13 28.27
C MET A 102 -17.96 4.17 29.31
N GLU A 103 -17.34 5.27 28.90
CA GLU A 103 -17.01 6.41 29.79
C GLU A 103 -18.29 6.99 30.41
N GLY A 104 -19.36 7.18 29.62
CA GLY A 104 -20.66 7.65 30.11
C GLY A 104 -21.30 6.67 31.09
N MET A 105 -21.29 5.38 30.80
CA MET A 105 -21.81 4.32 31.69
C MET A 105 -21.06 4.27 33.03
N SER A 106 -19.72 4.34 33.00
CA SER A 106 -18.90 4.32 34.20
C SER A 106 -19.18 5.54 35.10
N ALA A 107 -19.45 6.70 34.51
CA ALA A 107 -19.82 7.90 35.25
C ALA A 107 -21.19 7.78 35.96
N MET A 108 -22.11 6.98 35.43
CA MET A 108 -23.42 6.70 36.06
C MET A 108 -23.32 5.77 37.28
N GLY A 109 -22.36 4.84 37.30
CA GLY A 109 -22.14 3.89 38.40
C GLY A 109 -21.38 4.43 39.62
N GLY A 110 -20.87 5.68 39.60
CA GLY A 110 -20.14 6.30 40.69
C GLY A 110 -21.04 6.73 41.89
N GLU A 111 -20.52 6.67 43.13
CA GLU A 111 -21.23 6.91 44.38
C GLU A 111 -21.90 8.31 44.54
N ASN A 112 -21.69 9.21 43.58
CA ASN A 112 -22.28 10.56 43.52
C ASN A 112 -23.32 10.74 42.43
N GLY A 113 -24.12 9.71 42.14
CA GLY A 113 -25.13 9.61 41.11
C GLY A 113 -26.17 10.72 40.99
N ASN A 114 -25.72 11.91 40.66
CA ASN A 114 -26.60 13.02 40.26
C ASN A 114 -26.16 13.53 38.88
N ILE A 115 -26.12 12.63 37.91
CA ILE A 115 -25.91 12.98 36.50
C ILE A 115 -27.30 13.12 35.86
N ASN A 116 -27.56 14.32 35.34
CA ASN A 116 -28.71 14.57 34.48
C ASN A 116 -28.68 13.51 33.36
N SER A 117 -29.67 12.65 33.31
CA SER A 117 -29.83 11.56 32.36
C SER A 117 -29.68 12.02 30.89
N ASP A 118 -29.92 13.30 30.62
CA ASP A 118 -29.87 13.89 29.27
C ASP A 118 -28.46 14.12 28.72
N ASN A 119 -27.41 14.12 29.55
CA ASN A 119 -26.04 14.41 29.13
C ASN A 119 -25.06 13.22 29.23
N THR A 120 -25.54 12.05 29.62
CA THR A 120 -24.67 10.88 29.87
C THR A 120 -23.89 10.44 28.63
N PHE A 121 -24.50 10.55 27.46
CA PHE A 121 -23.88 10.15 26.20
C PHE A 121 -23.56 11.33 25.26
N GLN A 122 -23.52 12.56 25.78
CA GLN A 122 -23.24 13.74 24.95
C GLN A 122 -21.95 13.61 24.14
N ALA A 123 -20.87 13.13 24.75
CA ALA A 123 -19.59 12.94 24.03
C ALA A 123 -19.69 11.88 22.92
N ALA A 124 -20.51 10.85 23.12
CA ALA A 124 -20.79 9.84 22.09
C ALA A 124 -21.63 10.44 20.94
N GLU A 125 -22.65 11.23 21.28
CA GLU A 125 -23.47 11.93 20.27
C GLU A 125 -22.66 12.93 19.43
N GLU A 126 -21.82 13.74 20.08
CA GLU A 126 -20.89 14.65 19.38
C GLU A 126 -19.92 13.90 18.44
N THR A 127 -19.49 12.70 18.85
CA THR A 127 -18.66 11.82 18.01
C THR A 127 -19.45 11.36 16.78
N ILE A 128 -20.68 10.89 16.95
CA ILE A 128 -21.55 10.48 15.83
C ILE A 128 -21.77 11.65 14.87
N GLU A 129 -22.08 12.82 15.38
CA GLU A 129 -22.34 14.01 14.57
C GLU A 129 -21.10 14.42 13.77
N TRP A 130 -19.91 14.36 14.36
CA TRP A 130 -18.68 14.68 13.67
C TRP A 130 -18.43 13.72 12.49
N TYR A 131 -18.51 12.39 12.73
CA TYR A 131 -18.29 11.40 11.66
C TYR A 131 -19.41 11.47 10.60
N LYS A 132 -20.66 11.63 11.01
CA LYS A 132 -21.78 11.77 10.08
C LYS A 132 -21.67 13.03 9.23
N ASN A 133 -21.23 14.16 9.79
CA ASN A 133 -21.03 15.39 9.03
C ASN A 133 -19.91 15.24 8.00
N LEU A 134 -18.87 14.46 8.29
CA LEU A 134 -17.75 14.25 7.39
C LEU A 134 -18.06 13.22 6.29
N PHE A 135 -18.62 12.06 6.66
CA PHE A 135 -18.83 10.93 5.74
C PHE A 135 -20.28 10.81 5.21
N GLY A 136 -21.23 11.54 5.79
CA GLY A 136 -22.63 11.50 5.38
C GLY A 136 -23.23 10.09 5.52
N GLU A 137 -23.80 9.59 4.44
CA GLU A 137 -24.39 8.25 4.35
C GLU A 137 -23.35 7.11 4.28
N ASP A 138 -22.06 7.45 4.18
CA ASP A 138 -20.95 6.50 4.17
C ASP A 138 -20.36 6.28 5.58
N TYR A 139 -21.01 6.80 6.65
CA TYR A 139 -20.71 6.47 8.04
C TYR A 139 -21.65 5.40 8.57
N TYR A 140 -21.06 4.35 9.19
CA TYR A 140 -21.78 3.23 9.78
C TYR A 140 -21.32 2.99 11.22
N ILE A 141 -22.27 2.58 12.09
CA ILE A 141 -21.97 2.16 13.45
C ILE A 141 -21.91 0.64 13.49
N GLU A 142 -20.79 0.10 13.98
CA GLU A 142 -20.60 -1.36 14.08
C GLU A 142 -21.10 -1.91 15.41
N ILE A 143 -21.70 -3.08 15.36
CA ILE A 143 -22.01 -3.93 16.52
C ILE A 143 -21.41 -5.31 16.35
N GLN A 144 -20.90 -5.88 17.43
CA GLN A 144 -20.23 -7.19 17.45
C GLN A 144 -20.76 -8.01 18.62
N ARG A 145 -20.76 -9.35 18.49
CA ARG A 145 -21.24 -10.29 19.52
C ARG A 145 -20.33 -11.51 19.59
N HIS A 146 -19.46 -11.55 20.57
CA HIS A 146 -18.45 -12.60 20.74
C HIS A 146 -18.78 -13.49 21.96
N GLN A 147 -19.99 -14.05 22.01
CA GLN A 147 -20.39 -14.96 23.08
C GLN A 147 -19.55 -16.23 23.06
N THR A 148 -18.88 -16.53 24.17
CA THR A 148 -17.99 -17.67 24.27
C THR A 148 -18.13 -18.38 25.61
N THR A 149 -17.90 -19.70 25.58
CA THR A 149 -17.73 -20.55 26.76
C THR A 149 -16.43 -21.35 26.67
N LYS A 150 -15.57 -21.02 25.66
CA LYS A 150 -14.33 -21.74 25.42
C LYS A 150 -13.33 -21.52 26.57
N PRO A 151 -12.62 -22.57 27.00
CA PRO A 151 -11.57 -22.44 28.02
C PRO A 151 -10.45 -21.46 27.56
N GLY A 152 -9.99 -20.62 28.49
CA GLY A 152 -8.92 -19.64 28.22
C GLY A 152 -9.33 -18.48 27.31
N ALA A 153 -10.62 -18.37 26.95
CA ALA A 153 -11.13 -17.23 26.19
C ALA A 153 -11.52 -16.08 27.11
N ASP A 154 -11.41 -14.85 26.60
CA ASP A 154 -11.92 -13.67 27.31
C ASP A 154 -13.45 -13.69 27.37
N GLN A 155 -13.98 -13.80 28.58
CA GLN A 155 -15.44 -13.81 28.85
C GLN A 155 -16.01 -12.39 29.05
N HIS A 156 -15.15 -11.42 29.34
CA HIS A 156 -15.57 -10.05 29.69
C HIS A 156 -16.02 -9.26 28.47
N VAL A 157 -15.36 -9.44 27.33
CA VAL A 157 -15.68 -8.73 26.08
C VAL A 157 -17.16 -8.83 25.72
N TYR A 158 -17.74 -10.02 25.76
CA TYR A 158 -19.16 -10.20 25.43
C TYR A 158 -20.09 -9.52 26.46
N GLN A 159 -19.71 -9.50 27.74
CA GLN A 159 -20.50 -8.79 28.76
C GLN A 159 -20.56 -7.30 28.44
N VAL A 160 -19.43 -6.68 28.09
CA VAL A 160 -19.37 -5.27 27.68
C VAL A 160 -20.17 -5.03 26.38
N GLN A 161 -20.03 -5.92 25.39
CA GLN A 161 -20.82 -5.82 24.15
C GLN A 161 -22.33 -5.85 24.40
N ARG A 162 -22.79 -6.67 25.34
CA ARG A 162 -24.22 -6.72 25.72
C ARG A 162 -24.76 -5.43 26.32
N GLU A 163 -23.91 -4.66 26.99
CA GLU A 163 -24.26 -3.37 27.60
C GLU A 163 -24.14 -2.23 26.56
N VAL A 164 -23.12 -2.22 25.74
CA VAL A 164 -22.81 -1.14 24.80
C VAL A 164 -23.67 -1.21 23.52
N ASN A 165 -23.89 -2.41 22.96
CA ASN A 165 -24.62 -2.56 21.70
C ASN A 165 -26.04 -1.95 21.72
N PRO A 166 -26.87 -2.10 22.75
CA PRO A 166 -28.17 -1.46 22.78
C PRO A 166 -28.11 0.07 22.71
N VAL A 167 -27.11 0.67 23.35
CA VAL A 167 -26.89 2.12 23.31
C VAL A 167 -26.40 2.57 21.92
N LEU A 168 -25.52 1.78 21.29
CA LEU A 168 -25.08 2.04 19.91
C LEU A 168 -26.27 2.05 18.95
N VAL A 169 -27.16 1.07 19.04
CA VAL A 169 -28.36 0.95 18.20
C VAL A 169 -29.31 2.12 18.45
N GLU A 170 -29.55 2.50 19.72
CA GLU A 170 -30.41 3.63 20.07
C GLU A 170 -29.85 4.97 19.53
N LEU A 171 -28.57 5.24 19.76
CA LEU A 171 -27.91 6.44 19.24
C LEU A 171 -27.87 6.47 17.73
N ALA A 172 -27.58 5.32 17.08
CA ALA A 172 -27.64 5.18 15.62
C ALA A 172 -29.01 5.60 15.08
N LYS A 173 -30.08 5.08 15.68
CA LYS A 173 -31.46 5.43 15.30
C LYS A 173 -31.76 6.92 15.55
N LYS A 174 -31.37 7.46 16.70
CA LYS A 174 -31.56 8.87 17.05
C LYS A 174 -30.91 9.81 16.05
N HIS A 175 -29.70 9.49 15.61
CA HIS A 175 -28.94 10.31 14.67
C HIS A 175 -29.14 9.91 13.20
N GLY A 176 -29.96 8.90 12.89
CA GLY A 176 -30.21 8.42 11.53
C GLY A 176 -28.94 7.89 10.85
N VAL A 177 -28.11 7.16 11.61
CA VAL A 177 -26.94 6.42 11.12
C VAL A 177 -27.30 4.94 11.06
N LYS A 178 -26.83 4.24 10.03
CA LYS A 178 -27.08 2.80 9.88
C LYS A 178 -26.13 1.98 10.72
N VAL A 179 -26.63 0.85 11.24
CA VAL A 179 -25.84 -0.11 12.01
C VAL A 179 -25.43 -1.27 11.11
N VAL A 180 -24.21 -1.77 11.27
CA VAL A 180 -23.69 -2.96 10.59
C VAL A 180 -23.20 -3.98 11.61
N ALA A 181 -23.46 -5.27 11.34
CA ALA A 181 -22.96 -6.38 12.14
C ALA A 181 -21.62 -6.87 11.57
N THR A 182 -20.58 -6.88 12.41
CA THR A 182 -19.25 -7.40 12.05
C THR A 182 -18.77 -8.42 13.07
N ASN A 183 -17.67 -9.13 12.76
CA ASN A 183 -17.13 -10.16 13.64
C ASN A 183 -15.66 -9.99 13.98
N ASP A 184 -15.04 -8.85 13.67
CA ASP A 184 -13.64 -8.57 14.02
C ASP A 184 -12.69 -9.74 13.69
N VAL A 185 -12.73 -10.23 12.45
CA VAL A 185 -12.12 -11.48 12.02
C VAL A 185 -10.60 -11.41 12.12
N HIS A 186 -9.99 -12.31 12.91
CA HIS A 186 -8.55 -12.45 13.07
C HIS A 186 -8.00 -13.76 12.53
N PHE A 187 -8.85 -14.77 12.30
CA PHE A 187 -8.48 -16.08 11.74
C PHE A 187 -9.66 -16.67 10.94
N VAL A 188 -9.38 -17.67 10.10
CA VAL A 188 -10.34 -18.16 9.11
C VAL A 188 -11.31 -19.18 9.69
N GLU A 189 -10.81 -20.25 10.27
CA GLU A 189 -11.62 -21.38 10.78
C GLU A 189 -11.67 -21.35 12.30
N GLU A 190 -12.75 -21.86 12.88
CA GLU A 190 -12.95 -21.90 14.34
C GLU A 190 -11.81 -22.61 15.08
N GLU A 191 -11.26 -23.67 14.49
CA GLU A 191 -10.16 -24.47 15.03
C GLU A 191 -8.82 -23.71 15.07
N HIS A 192 -8.69 -22.60 14.30
CA HIS A 192 -7.49 -21.78 14.31
C HIS A 192 -7.33 -20.92 15.57
N ALA A 193 -8.33 -20.89 16.46
CA ALA A 193 -8.33 -20.07 17.67
C ALA A 193 -7.10 -20.32 18.57
N GLU A 194 -6.65 -21.58 18.70
CA GLU A 194 -5.45 -21.91 19.51
C GLU A 194 -4.16 -21.47 18.81
N ALA A 195 -4.08 -21.66 17.49
CA ALA A 195 -2.93 -21.18 16.73
C ALA A 195 -2.80 -19.66 16.81
N HIS A 196 -3.93 -18.94 16.73
CA HIS A 196 -3.99 -17.49 16.92
C HIS A 196 -3.55 -17.07 18.32
N ASP A 197 -3.97 -17.76 19.37
CA ASP A 197 -3.56 -17.49 20.76
C ASP A 197 -2.02 -17.60 20.94
N HIS A 198 -1.40 -18.60 20.32
CA HIS A 198 0.06 -18.73 20.29
C HIS A 198 0.73 -17.57 19.51
N LEU A 199 0.17 -17.13 18.37
CA LEU A 199 0.69 -15.98 17.61
C LEU A 199 0.60 -14.69 18.43
N VAL A 200 -0.47 -14.50 19.21
CA VAL A 200 -0.60 -13.37 20.13
C VAL A 200 0.51 -13.40 21.19
N CYS A 201 0.82 -14.57 21.76
CA CYS A 201 1.93 -14.71 22.69
C CYS A 201 3.27 -14.31 22.06
N VAL A 202 3.56 -14.76 20.83
CA VAL A 202 4.77 -14.39 20.09
C VAL A 202 4.84 -12.87 19.86
N SER A 203 3.74 -12.26 19.40
CA SER A 203 3.70 -10.83 19.08
C SER A 203 3.79 -9.92 20.30
N THR A 204 3.32 -10.38 21.46
CA THR A 204 3.32 -9.62 22.72
C THR A 204 4.46 -10.00 23.66
N ASN A 205 5.32 -10.95 23.25
CA ASN A 205 6.44 -11.48 24.05
C ASN A 205 6.00 -12.06 25.41
N HIS A 206 4.94 -12.87 25.38
CA HIS A 206 4.42 -13.61 26.53
C HIS A 206 4.53 -15.13 26.29
N PHE A 207 4.50 -15.88 27.38
CA PHE A 207 4.33 -17.34 27.34
C PHE A 207 2.83 -17.70 27.41
N ILE A 208 2.49 -18.88 26.92
CA ILE A 208 1.10 -19.35 26.88
C ILE A 208 0.48 -19.49 28.28
N ASP A 209 1.32 -19.80 29.28
CA ASP A 209 0.93 -20.00 30.67
C ASP A 209 0.94 -18.72 31.52
N ASP A 210 1.26 -17.54 30.89
CA ASP A 210 1.24 -16.28 31.61
C ASP A 210 -0.21 -15.88 31.94
N GLU A 211 -0.51 -15.59 33.21
CA GLU A 211 -1.84 -15.21 33.67
C GLU A 211 -2.26 -13.80 33.18
N ASN A 212 -1.31 -12.89 32.99
CA ASN A 212 -1.54 -11.48 32.66
C ASN A 212 -1.24 -11.17 31.19
N ARG A 213 -1.60 -12.04 30.27
CA ARG A 213 -1.45 -11.82 28.83
C ARG A 213 -2.77 -11.44 28.17
N MET A 214 -2.69 -10.96 26.93
CA MET A 214 -3.85 -10.69 26.12
C MET A 214 -4.55 -12.00 25.72
N HIS A 215 -5.86 -12.05 25.92
CA HIS A 215 -6.73 -13.12 25.46
C HIS A 215 -7.79 -12.56 24.52
N TYR A 216 -8.12 -13.32 23.49
CA TYR A 216 -9.27 -13.10 22.64
C TYR A 216 -10.47 -13.96 23.09
N THR A 217 -11.63 -13.67 22.54
CA THR A 217 -12.84 -14.45 22.85
C THR A 217 -12.87 -15.83 22.19
N LYS A 218 -11.97 -16.07 21.24
CA LYS A 218 -11.94 -17.23 20.35
C LYS A 218 -13.20 -17.34 19.47
N GLN A 219 -13.86 -16.19 19.22
CA GLN A 219 -15.02 -16.05 18.34
C GLN A 219 -14.71 -15.23 17.08
N GLU A 220 -13.47 -14.74 16.93
CA GLU A 220 -13.04 -13.84 15.88
C GLU A 220 -12.66 -14.59 14.59
N TRP A 221 -13.37 -15.68 14.27
CA TRP A 221 -13.21 -16.42 13.02
C TRP A 221 -14.21 -15.99 11.94
N LEU A 222 -13.90 -16.33 10.67
CA LEU A 222 -14.73 -15.95 9.52
C LEU A 222 -16.02 -16.79 9.48
N LYS A 223 -17.07 -16.29 10.12
CA LYS A 223 -18.37 -16.92 10.17
C LYS A 223 -19.09 -16.88 8.83
N SER A 224 -19.87 -17.92 8.56
CA SER A 224 -20.78 -17.97 7.42
C SER A 224 -21.92 -16.94 7.57
N PRO A 225 -22.57 -16.54 6.45
CA PRO A 225 -23.77 -15.69 6.53
C PRO A 225 -24.85 -16.26 7.46
N GLN A 226 -25.09 -17.58 7.45
CA GLN A 226 -26.08 -18.24 8.29
C GLN A 226 -25.76 -18.10 9.79
N GLU A 227 -24.49 -18.28 10.18
CA GLU A 227 -24.07 -18.10 11.57
C GLU A 227 -24.20 -16.64 12.01
N MET A 228 -23.91 -15.68 11.13
CA MET A 228 -24.13 -14.26 11.43
C MET A 228 -25.62 -13.94 11.54
N GLU A 229 -26.49 -14.52 10.70
CA GLU A 229 -27.95 -14.40 10.80
C GLU A 229 -28.50 -14.94 12.13
N GLU A 230 -27.95 -16.06 12.62
CA GLU A 230 -28.37 -16.60 13.93
C GLU A 230 -27.94 -15.66 15.07
N ILE A 231 -26.71 -15.12 15.03
CA ILE A 231 -26.17 -14.24 16.07
C ILE A 231 -26.91 -12.90 16.15
N PHE A 232 -27.31 -12.34 15.00
CA PHE A 232 -27.96 -11.03 14.87
C PHE A 232 -29.43 -11.11 14.45
N SER A 233 -30.10 -12.25 14.71
CA SER A 233 -31.49 -12.48 14.31
C SER A 233 -32.51 -11.46 14.86
N ASP A 234 -32.19 -10.77 15.94
CA ASP A 234 -32.98 -9.70 16.55
C ASP A 234 -32.72 -8.31 15.92
N ILE A 235 -31.69 -8.15 15.09
CA ILE A 235 -31.32 -6.90 14.39
C ILE A 235 -30.96 -7.23 12.93
N PRO A 236 -31.89 -7.78 12.12
CA PRO A 236 -31.59 -8.22 10.75
C PRO A 236 -31.12 -7.08 9.84
N GLU A 237 -31.55 -5.84 10.07
CA GLU A 237 -31.11 -4.67 9.33
C GLU A 237 -29.61 -4.42 9.44
N ALA A 238 -28.96 -4.84 10.53
CA ALA A 238 -27.50 -4.70 10.66
C ALA A 238 -26.73 -5.62 9.69
N LEU A 239 -27.32 -6.72 9.28
CA LEU A 239 -26.77 -7.61 8.24
C LEU A 239 -27.12 -7.11 6.84
N GLU A 240 -28.37 -6.65 6.62
CA GLU A 240 -28.78 -6.06 5.35
C GLU A 240 -27.91 -4.85 4.97
N ASN A 241 -27.56 -4.02 5.93
CA ASN A 241 -26.68 -2.85 5.72
C ASN A 241 -25.23 -3.24 5.32
N THR A 242 -24.76 -4.44 5.61
CA THR A 242 -23.47 -4.92 5.09
C THR A 242 -23.51 -5.11 3.58
N GLN A 243 -24.65 -5.57 3.03
CA GLN A 243 -24.84 -5.66 1.58
C GLN A 243 -24.86 -4.26 0.94
N GLU A 244 -25.44 -3.27 1.60
CA GLU A 244 -25.41 -1.89 1.11
C GLU A 244 -23.97 -1.37 0.95
N ILE A 245 -23.08 -1.66 1.91
CA ILE A 245 -21.67 -1.32 1.79
C ILE A 245 -21.06 -1.98 0.54
N VAL A 246 -21.32 -3.26 0.32
CA VAL A 246 -20.84 -3.98 -0.87
C VAL A 246 -21.36 -3.32 -2.15
N ASP A 247 -22.63 -2.92 -2.18
CA ASP A 247 -23.28 -2.30 -3.35
C ASP A 247 -22.71 -0.90 -3.65
N LYS A 248 -22.39 -0.14 -2.60
CA LYS A 248 -21.74 1.19 -2.72
C LYS A 248 -20.33 1.14 -3.27
N VAL A 249 -19.60 0.05 -3.08
CA VAL A 249 -18.23 -0.09 -3.59
C VAL A 249 -18.26 -0.30 -5.10
N GLU A 250 -17.61 0.58 -5.84
CA GLU A 250 -17.47 0.49 -7.29
C GLU A 250 -16.45 -0.61 -7.68
N VAL A 251 -16.53 -1.09 -8.90
CA VAL A 251 -15.48 -1.94 -9.46
C VAL A 251 -14.37 -1.04 -9.98
N TYR A 252 -13.19 -1.14 -9.40
CA TYR A 252 -12.00 -0.39 -9.82
C TYR A 252 -10.78 -1.31 -9.84
N ASP A 253 -9.81 -0.96 -10.67
CA ASP A 253 -8.55 -1.69 -10.82
C ASP A 253 -7.42 -0.92 -10.13
N ILE A 254 -6.76 -1.55 -9.18
CA ILE A 254 -5.60 -1.01 -8.47
C ILE A 254 -4.28 -1.40 -9.13
N ASP A 255 -4.32 -2.32 -10.10
CA ASP A 255 -3.15 -2.71 -10.86
C ASP A 255 -2.83 -1.61 -11.89
N SER A 256 -1.63 -1.08 -11.83
CA SER A 256 -1.10 -0.18 -12.85
C SER A 256 0.08 -0.84 -13.52
N GLY A 257 0.17 -0.71 -14.84
CA GLY A 257 1.37 -1.14 -15.55
C GLY A 257 2.64 -0.53 -14.92
N PRO A 258 3.82 -1.12 -15.15
CA PRO A 258 5.07 -0.62 -14.62
C PRO A 258 5.27 0.87 -14.93
N ILE A 259 5.55 1.67 -13.91
CA ILE A 259 5.85 3.09 -14.06
C ILE A 259 7.36 3.25 -14.10
N MET A 260 7.90 3.54 -15.29
CA MET A 260 9.30 3.83 -15.45
C MET A 260 9.55 5.33 -15.25
N PRO A 261 10.36 5.75 -14.24
CA PRO A 261 10.74 7.14 -14.07
C PRO A 261 11.51 7.66 -15.30
N LYS A 262 11.41 8.96 -15.57
CA LYS A 262 12.22 9.60 -16.61
C LYS A 262 13.60 9.93 -16.04
N PHE A 263 14.66 9.40 -16.67
CA PHE A 263 16.02 9.76 -16.31
C PHE A 263 16.33 11.22 -16.73
N PRO A 264 16.92 12.06 -15.87
CA PRO A 264 17.28 13.43 -16.24
C PRO A 264 18.51 13.44 -17.17
N ILE A 265 18.29 13.59 -18.48
CA ILE A 265 19.37 13.73 -19.46
C ILE A 265 19.82 15.20 -19.48
N PRO A 266 21.13 15.49 -19.47
CA PRO A 266 21.65 16.84 -19.57
C PRO A 266 21.14 17.58 -20.83
N GLU A 267 20.68 18.82 -20.67
CA GLU A 267 20.09 19.60 -21.80
C GLU A 267 21.10 19.84 -22.93
N GLU A 268 22.38 19.95 -22.62
CA GLU A 268 23.46 20.07 -23.61
C GLU A 268 23.62 18.84 -24.52
N PHE A 269 23.16 17.66 -24.08
CA PHE A 269 23.10 16.46 -24.92
C PHE A 269 21.90 16.51 -25.86
N GLY A 270 20.75 16.96 -25.35
CA GLY A 270 19.53 17.10 -26.14
C GLY A 270 18.26 17.06 -25.27
N THR A 271 17.18 17.47 -25.89
CA THR A 271 15.83 17.47 -25.29
C THR A 271 14.85 16.72 -26.19
N GLU A 272 13.72 16.29 -25.63
CA GLU A 272 12.64 15.65 -26.45
C GLU A 272 12.19 16.58 -27.59
N GLU A 273 12.14 17.90 -27.34
CA GLU A 273 11.77 18.89 -28.36
C GLU A 273 12.81 18.97 -29.49
N SER A 274 14.10 18.98 -29.16
CA SER A 274 15.17 18.97 -30.18
C SER A 274 15.14 17.69 -31.01
N TYR A 275 14.75 16.56 -30.42
CA TYR A 275 14.65 15.29 -31.14
C TYR A 275 13.41 15.25 -32.04
N ARG A 276 12.28 15.86 -31.66
CA ARG A 276 11.11 16.02 -32.53
C ARG A 276 11.39 16.90 -33.76
N GLN A 277 12.32 17.86 -33.64
CA GLN A 277 12.76 18.68 -34.76
C GLN A 277 13.75 17.95 -35.68
N LYS A 278 14.58 17.07 -35.12
CA LYS A 278 15.66 16.39 -35.82
C LYS A 278 15.22 15.12 -36.55
N PHE A 279 14.30 14.36 -35.99
CA PHE A 279 13.86 13.06 -36.49
C PHE A 279 12.38 13.08 -36.90
N THR A 280 12.06 12.45 -38.02
CA THR A 280 10.68 12.24 -38.45
C THR A 280 10.11 10.95 -37.85
N GLU A 281 8.78 10.78 -37.87
CA GLU A 281 8.14 9.52 -37.47
C GLU A 281 8.61 8.35 -38.36
N GLN A 282 8.92 8.59 -39.63
CA GLN A 282 9.47 7.59 -40.53
C GLN A 282 10.86 7.14 -40.10
N ASP A 283 11.73 8.07 -39.66
CA ASP A 283 13.07 7.75 -39.15
C ASP A 283 12.96 6.85 -37.91
N LEU A 284 12.03 7.19 -36.98
CA LEU A 284 11.78 6.39 -35.80
C LEU A 284 11.18 5.02 -36.15
N PHE A 285 10.23 4.97 -37.09
CA PHE A 285 9.68 3.70 -37.55
C PHE A 285 10.78 2.76 -38.05
N GLU A 286 11.64 3.24 -38.93
CA GLU A 286 12.75 2.46 -39.47
C GLU A 286 13.72 2.02 -38.39
N GLU A 287 14.11 2.91 -37.49
CA GLU A 287 15.08 2.64 -36.44
C GLU A 287 14.59 1.63 -35.40
N PHE A 288 13.29 1.63 -35.07
CA PHE A 288 12.72 0.73 -34.06
C PHE A 288 12.18 -0.59 -34.59
N THR A 289 12.04 -0.75 -35.91
CA THR A 289 11.43 -1.93 -36.52
C THR A 289 12.38 -2.77 -37.38
N ARG A 290 13.57 -2.22 -37.69
CA ARG A 290 14.64 -2.92 -38.41
C ARG A 290 15.62 -3.59 -37.44
N ASP A 291 16.46 -4.49 -37.93
CA ASP A 291 17.57 -5.04 -37.14
C ASP A 291 18.73 -4.03 -36.98
N GLU A 292 19.78 -4.43 -36.28
CA GLU A 292 20.99 -3.61 -36.03
C GLU A 292 21.79 -3.28 -37.30
N HIS A 293 21.50 -3.99 -38.39
CA HIS A 293 22.12 -3.77 -39.72
C HIS A 293 21.21 -2.97 -40.67
N GLY A 294 20.00 -2.58 -40.19
CA GLY A 294 19.01 -1.84 -40.96
C GLY A 294 18.13 -2.69 -41.89
N ASN A 295 18.14 -4.01 -41.78
CA ASN A 295 17.30 -4.89 -42.58
C ASN A 295 15.86 -4.93 -42.03
N VAL A 296 14.90 -5.10 -42.95
CA VAL A 296 13.47 -5.28 -42.63
C VAL A 296 13.27 -6.71 -42.13
N VAL A 297 12.98 -6.87 -40.83
CA VAL A 297 12.77 -8.19 -40.18
C VAL A 297 11.31 -8.42 -39.74
N LEU A 298 10.48 -7.37 -39.77
CA LEU A 298 9.07 -7.44 -39.38
C LEU A 298 8.16 -7.11 -40.56
N SER A 299 7.00 -7.79 -40.66
CA SER A 299 5.93 -7.32 -41.54
C SER A 299 5.39 -5.97 -41.04
N GLU A 300 4.78 -5.19 -41.96
CA GLU A 300 4.25 -3.86 -41.65
C GLU A 300 3.26 -3.88 -40.46
N ASP A 301 2.37 -4.88 -40.40
CA ASP A 301 1.41 -5.03 -39.29
C ASP A 301 2.11 -5.24 -37.96
N LYS A 302 3.12 -6.12 -37.89
CA LYS A 302 3.92 -6.39 -36.68
C LYS A 302 4.77 -5.19 -36.30
N ALA A 303 5.30 -4.44 -37.24
CA ALA A 303 6.05 -3.23 -37.00
C ALA A 303 5.15 -2.16 -36.36
N ASN A 304 3.95 -1.93 -36.90
CA ASN A 304 2.97 -1.00 -36.33
C ASN A 304 2.51 -1.44 -34.91
N GLU A 305 2.30 -2.74 -34.71
CA GLU A 305 1.98 -3.26 -33.37
C GLU A 305 3.11 -3.02 -32.36
N LYS A 306 4.37 -3.18 -32.76
CA LYS A 306 5.54 -2.89 -31.92
C LYS A 306 5.60 -1.43 -31.53
N ILE A 307 5.41 -0.48 -32.48
CA ILE A 307 5.35 0.95 -32.21
C ILE A 307 4.25 1.26 -31.17
N LYS A 308 3.07 0.68 -31.34
CA LYS A 308 1.95 0.85 -30.40
C LYS A 308 2.28 0.31 -29.01
N LYS A 309 2.92 -0.86 -28.91
CA LYS A 309 3.37 -1.45 -27.62
C LYS A 309 4.39 -0.58 -26.92
N LEU A 310 5.28 0.09 -27.64
CA LEU A 310 6.25 1.06 -27.08
C LEU A 310 5.60 2.39 -26.64
N GLY A 311 4.31 2.57 -26.90
CA GLY A 311 3.52 3.73 -26.48
C GLY A 311 3.34 4.81 -27.55
N GLY A 312 3.56 4.47 -28.82
CA GLY A 312 3.40 5.35 -29.96
C GLY A 312 4.56 6.34 -30.15
N TYR A 313 4.51 7.10 -31.25
CA TYR A 313 5.59 8.01 -31.62
C TYR A 313 5.93 9.03 -30.54
N ASP A 314 4.97 9.50 -29.75
CA ASP A 314 5.21 10.45 -28.67
C ASP A 314 6.22 9.94 -27.63
N LYS A 315 6.13 8.64 -27.30
CA LYS A 315 7.11 8.02 -26.40
C LYS A 315 8.40 7.64 -27.09
N LEU A 316 8.37 7.33 -28.40
CA LEU A 316 9.58 6.93 -29.13
C LEU A 316 10.62 8.03 -29.19
N TYR A 317 10.24 9.32 -29.29
CA TYR A 317 11.20 10.43 -29.21
C TYR A 317 12.01 10.40 -27.90
N ARG A 318 11.33 10.13 -26.80
CA ARG A 318 11.99 9.99 -25.49
C ARG A 318 12.91 8.77 -25.46
N ILE A 319 12.43 7.60 -25.91
CA ILE A 319 13.23 6.38 -25.95
C ILE A 319 14.45 6.56 -26.84
N LYS A 320 14.32 7.25 -27.98
CA LYS A 320 15.43 7.57 -28.89
C LYS A 320 16.46 8.45 -28.20
N LEU A 321 16.05 9.52 -27.50
CA LEU A 321 16.94 10.40 -26.76
C LEU A 321 17.68 9.61 -25.66
N GLU A 322 16.99 8.77 -24.90
CA GLU A 322 17.59 7.91 -23.89
C GLU A 322 18.56 6.89 -24.50
N ALA A 323 18.23 6.32 -25.67
CA ALA A 323 19.09 5.36 -26.35
C ALA A 323 20.40 5.99 -26.84
N ASP A 324 20.32 7.18 -27.41
CA ASP A 324 21.51 7.89 -27.86
C ASP A 324 22.39 8.31 -26.68
N TYR A 325 21.80 8.73 -25.57
CA TYR A 325 22.54 9.05 -24.36
C TYR A 325 23.17 7.82 -23.71
N LEU A 326 22.41 6.72 -23.66
CA LEU A 326 22.92 5.42 -23.20
C LEU A 326 24.11 4.95 -24.04
N ALA A 327 24.00 5.05 -25.38
CA ALA A 327 25.10 4.72 -26.29
C ALA A 327 26.33 5.59 -26.05
N HIS A 328 26.15 6.90 -25.89
CA HIS A 328 27.24 7.81 -25.55
C HIS A 328 27.99 7.40 -24.27
N LEU A 329 27.25 7.08 -23.21
CA LEU A 329 27.84 6.63 -21.95
C LEU A 329 28.47 5.24 -22.05
N ALA A 330 27.85 4.31 -22.78
CA ALA A 330 28.36 2.97 -23.00
C ALA A 330 29.71 2.98 -23.75
N TYR A 331 29.80 3.76 -24.84
CA TYR A 331 31.10 3.92 -25.57
C TYR A 331 32.18 4.61 -24.74
N LYS A 332 31.80 5.63 -23.97
CA LYS A 332 32.72 6.25 -23.01
C LYS A 332 33.26 5.22 -22.03
N GLY A 333 32.38 4.42 -21.43
CA GLY A 333 32.79 3.37 -20.50
C GLY A 333 33.55 2.23 -21.18
N ALA A 334 33.24 1.92 -22.45
CA ALA A 334 33.97 0.92 -23.21
C ALA A 334 35.45 1.32 -23.41
N HIS A 335 35.69 2.59 -23.74
CA HIS A 335 37.08 3.10 -23.83
C HIS A 335 37.79 3.11 -22.47
N GLU A 336 37.09 3.31 -21.38
CA GLU A 336 37.65 3.22 -20.02
C GLU A 336 37.99 1.76 -19.63
N ARG A 337 37.20 0.76 -20.08
CA ARG A 337 37.34 -0.66 -19.74
C ARG A 337 38.32 -1.40 -20.67
N TYR A 338 38.23 -1.14 -21.98
CA TYR A 338 38.97 -1.89 -23.04
C TYR A 338 40.11 -1.09 -23.66
N GLY A 339 40.18 0.23 -23.42
CA GLY A 339 41.22 1.11 -24.00
C GLY A 339 40.72 1.91 -25.21
N GLU A 340 41.61 2.73 -25.78
CA GLU A 340 41.25 3.71 -26.84
C GLU A 340 40.73 3.06 -28.13
N THR A 341 41.17 1.84 -28.45
CA THR A 341 40.80 1.13 -29.67
C THR A 341 40.03 -0.13 -29.29
N LEU A 342 38.75 -0.18 -29.66
CA LEU A 342 37.91 -1.37 -29.48
C LEU A 342 38.20 -2.38 -30.61
N THR A 343 38.12 -3.68 -30.29
CA THR A 343 38.11 -4.75 -31.30
C THR A 343 36.77 -4.78 -32.05
N GLU A 344 36.78 -5.40 -33.23
CA GLU A 344 35.55 -5.60 -34.01
C GLU A 344 34.47 -6.36 -33.20
N GLU A 345 34.88 -7.40 -32.48
CA GLU A 345 34.00 -8.17 -31.61
C GLU A 345 33.35 -7.31 -30.51
N GLN A 346 34.09 -6.44 -29.83
CA GLN A 346 33.61 -5.53 -28.83
C GLN A 346 32.62 -4.51 -29.41
N GLU A 347 32.93 -3.93 -30.56
CA GLU A 347 32.06 -2.97 -31.24
C GLU A 347 30.75 -3.60 -31.71
N GLU A 348 30.79 -4.76 -32.33
CA GLU A 348 29.58 -5.48 -32.79
C GLU A 348 28.70 -5.86 -31.61
N ARG A 349 29.28 -6.36 -30.52
CA ARG A 349 28.54 -6.75 -29.34
C ARG A 349 27.88 -5.53 -28.67
N ILE A 350 28.56 -4.40 -28.52
CA ILE A 350 27.99 -3.17 -27.97
C ILE A 350 26.84 -2.67 -28.86
N LYS A 351 27.03 -2.62 -30.16
CA LYS A 351 25.97 -2.20 -31.11
C LYS A 351 24.73 -3.08 -31.03
N PHE A 352 24.93 -4.39 -31.02
CA PHE A 352 23.85 -5.37 -30.88
C PHE A 352 23.07 -5.18 -29.59
N GLU A 353 23.73 -5.11 -28.43
CA GLU A 353 23.09 -4.95 -27.13
C GLU A 353 22.33 -3.65 -27.03
N LEU A 354 22.92 -2.52 -27.45
CA LEU A 354 22.27 -1.22 -27.47
C LEU A 354 21.03 -1.19 -28.36
N HIS A 355 21.10 -1.88 -29.52
CA HIS A 355 19.94 -2.03 -30.41
C HIS A 355 18.79 -2.79 -29.73
N ILE A 356 19.07 -3.90 -29.07
CA ILE A 356 18.06 -4.67 -28.34
C ILE A 356 17.47 -3.82 -27.18
N MET A 357 18.28 -3.18 -26.36
CA MET A 357 17.84 -2.32 -25.27
C MET A 357 16.91 -1.19 -25.76
N LYS A 358 17.27 -0.56 -26.88
CA LYS A 358 16.46 0.50 -27.54
C LYS A 358 15.14 -0.05 -28.04
N THR A 359 15.16 -1.11 -28.83
CA THR A 359 13.99 -1.66 -29.48
C THR A 359 13.02 -2.37 -28.53
N MET A 360 13.48 -2.72 -27.33
CA MET A 360 12.64 -3.18 -26.22
C MET A 360 12.13 -2.04 -25.33
N GLY A 361 12.65 -0.81 -25.48
CA GLY A 361 12.23 0.35 -24.70
C GLY A 361 12.81 0.41 -23.27
N PHE A 362 13.93 -0.30 -23.01
CA PHE A 362 14.53 -0.39 -21.66
C PHE A 362 15.70 0.58 -21.42
N THR A 363 15.98 1.49 -22.33
CA THR A 363 17.12 2.43 -22.23
C THR A 363 17.10 3.25 -20.96
N GLY A 364 15.93 3.80 -20.57
CA GLY A 364 15.77 4.54 -19.33
C GLY A 364 16.06 3.71 -18.07
N TYR A 365 15.73 2.43 -18.09
CA TYR A 365 16.04 1.50 -17.00
C TYR A 365 17.55 1.40 -16.76
N PHE A 366 18.35 1.19 -17.81
CA PHE A 366 19.80 1.09 -17.70
C PHE A 366 20.45 2.39 -17.22
N LEU A 367 19.94 3.54 -17.67
CA LEU A 367 20.40 4.85 -17.20
C LEU A 367 20.14 5.03 -15.70
N ILE A 368 18.96 4.66 -15.21
CA ILE A 368 18.59 4.73 -13.80
C ILE A 368 19.45 3.78 -12.96
N VAL A 369 19.63 2.53 -13.40
CA VAL A 369 20.44 1.54 -12.67
C VAL A 369 21.90 1.99 -12.58
N MET A 370 22.46 2.48 -13.67
CA MET A 370 23.80 3.04 -13.71
C MET A 370 23.94 4.20 -12.71
N ASP A 371 22.99 5.12 -12.68
CA ASP A 371 23.07 6.33 -11.85
C ASP A 371 22.97 6.02 -10.35
N PHE A 372 22.04 5.15 -9.92
CA PHE A 372 22.00 4.83 -8.50
C PHE A 372 23.21 4.01 -8.03
N ILE A 373 23.82 3.17 -8.88
CA ILE A 373 25.06 2.48 -8.57
C ILE A 373 26.23 3.47 -8.48
N ARG A 374 26.29 4.42 -9.42
CA ARG A 374 27.27 5.51 -9.40
C ARG A 374 27.14 6.33 -8.11
N ALA A 375 25.93 6.79 -7.79
CA ALA A 375 25.67 7.57 -6.59
C ALA A 375 26.03 6.80 -5.30
N ALA A 376 25.72 5.51 -5.23
CA ALA A 376 26.11 4.67 -4.11
C ALA A 376 27.63 4.63 -3.92
N ARG A 377 28.38 4.40 -5.00
CA ARG A 377 29.86 4.29 -4.94
C ARG A 377 30.56 5.64 -4.74
N GLU A 378 30.16 6.66 -5.52
CA GLU A 378 30.91 7.92 -5.63
C GLU A 378 30.44 9.00 -4.64
N GLU A 379 29.14 9.06 -4.35
CA GLU A 379 28.57 10.10 -3.49
C GLU A 379 28.38 9.62 -2.04
N LEU A 380 27.95 8.36 -1.85
CA LEU A 380 27.64 7.81 -0.53
C LEU A 380 28.76 6.94 0.06
N GLY A 381 29.77 6.56 -0.72
CA GLY A 381 30.87 5.68 -0.29
C GLY A 381 30.38 4.26 0.07
N VAL A 382 29.25 3.82 -0.47
CA VAL A 382 28.69 2.50 -0.24
C VAL A 382 29.29 1.49 -1.20
N SER A 383 29.75 0.35 -0.67
CA SER A 383 30.26 -0.75 -1.49
C SER A 383 29.12 -1.40 -2.28
N VAL A 384 29.31 -1.51 -3.60
CA VAL A 384 28.40 -2.21 -4.49
C VAL A 384 29.09 -3.43 -5.05
N GLY A 385 28.45 -4.60 -5.01
CA GLY A 385 28.99 -5.86 -5.53
C GLY A 385 29.16 -5.85 -7.06
N PRO A 386 29.87 -6.84 -7.62
CA PRO A 386 30.20 -6.89 -9.06
C PRO A 386 29.01 -7.20 -9.97
N GLY A 387 27.82 -7.34 -9.42
CA GLY A 387 26.61 -7.77 -10.09
C GLY A 387 26.20 -9.21 -9.74
N ARG A 388 24.97 -9.57 -10.06
CA ARG A 388 24.43 -10.92 -9.88
C ARG A 388 23.50 -11.27 -11.03
N GLY A 389 23.26 -12.57 -11.22
CA GLY A 389 22.30 -13.07 -12.21
C GLY A 389 22.77 -12.87 -13.66
N SER A 390 21.81 -12.79 -14.56
CA SER A 390 22.05 -12.77 -16.01
C SER A 390 22.60 -11.45 -16.53
N ALA A 391 22.50 -10.34 -15.78
CA ALA A 391 23.02 -9.03 -16.19
C ALA A 391 24.54 -9.04 -16.43
N ALA A 392 25.27 -9.99 -15.81
CA ALA A 392 26.69 -10.22 -16.08
C ALA A 392 27.00 -10.60 -17.54
N GLY A 393 25.99 -11.04 -18.32
CA GLY A 393 26.12 -11.34 -19.75
C GLY A 393 26.09 -10.12 -20.68
N SER A 394 25.93 -8.88 -20.14
CA SER A 394 25.86 -7.65 -20.93
C SER A 394 27.17 -6.86 -20.91
N VAL A 395 27.76 -6.63 -22.11
CA VAL A 395 28.92 -5.74 -22.32
C VAL A 395 28.54 -4.28 -22.02
N VAL A 396 27.34 -3.86 -22.40
CA VAL A 396 26.84 -2.51 -22.08
C VAL A 396 26.73 -2.31 -20.56
N ALA A 397 26.20 -3.28 -19.81
CA ALA A 397 26.16 -3.20 -18.34
C ALA A 397 27.56 -3.14 -17.73
N TYR A 398 28.52 -3.86 -18.28
CA TYR A 398 29.93 -3.81 -17.89
C TYR A 398 30.56 -2.44 -18.17
N CYS A 399 30.35 -1.89 -19.36
CA CYS A 399 30.85 -0.56 -19.73
C CYS A 399 30.22 0.55 -18.85
N LEU A 400 28.96 0.43 -18.47
CA LEU A 400 28.26 1.38 -17.59
C LEU A 400 28.59 1.19 -16.09
N ARG A 401 29.50 0.28 -15.73
CA ARG A 401 29.83 -0.06 -14.34
C ARG A 401 28.65 -0.57 -13.50
N ILE A 402 27.63 -1.09 -14.16
CA ILE A 402 26.52 -1.81 -13.51
C ILE A 402 27.04 -3.17 -13.03
N THR A 403 27.86 -3.83 -13.84
CA THR A 403 28.57 -5.06 -13.49
C THR A 403 30.07 -4.87 -13.60
N ASP A 404 30.85 -5.71 -12.89
CA ASP A 404 32.32 -5.68 -12.90
C ASP A 404 32.93 -6.98 -13.44
N LEU A 405 32.10 -7.80 -14.13
CA LEU A 405 32.52 -9.02 -14.82
C LEU A 405 32.49 -8.77 -16.32
N ASP A 406 33.61 -8.99 -17.03
CA ASP A 406 33.67 -8.86 -18.48
C ASP A 406 33.00 -10.07 -19.16
N PRO A 407 31.84 -9.90 -19.83
CA PRO A 407 31.13 -11.03 -20.44
C PRO A 407 31.87 -11.63 -21.66
N LEU A 408 32.76 -10.89 -22.31
CA LEU A 408 33.56 -11.42 -23.43
C LEU A 408 34.67 -12.32 -22.95
N GLU A 409 35.33 -11.98 -21.84
CA GLU A 409 36.37 -12.82 -21.24
C GLU A 409 35.84 -14.19 -20.79
N TYR A 410 34.55 -14.23 -20.34
CA TYR A 410 33.93 -15.45 -19.82
C TYR A 410 32.91 -16.08 -20.78
N ASP A 411 32.84 -15.64 -22.03
CA ASP A 411 31.96 -16.15 -23.08
C ASP A 411 30.46 -16.22 -22.62
N LEU A 412 29.99 -15.12 -21.97
CA LEU A 412 28.63 -15.03 -21.46
C LEU A 412 27.66 -14.51 -22.51
N LEU A 413 26.51 -15.16 -22.59
CA LEU A 413 25.48 -14.86 -23.58
C LEU A 413 24.54 -13.73 -23.08
N PHE A 414 24.40 -12.67 -23.89
CA PHE A 414 23.48 -11.57 -23.66
C PHE A 414 22.01 -11.99 -23.69
N GLU A 415 21.67 -12.95 -24.56
CA GLU A 415 20.32 -13.46 -24.73
C GLU A 415 19.76 -14.15 -23.48
N ARG A 416 20.60 -14.52 -22.53
CA ARG A 416 20.18 -14.99 -21.20
C ARG A 416 19.69 -13.83 -20.30
N PHE A 417 20.14 -12.62 -20.58
CA PHE A 417 19.78 -11.41 -19.86
C PHE A 417 18.58 -10.72 -20.50
N LEU A 418 18.68 -10.36 -21.78
CA LEU A 418 17.59 -9.77 -22.55
C LEU A 418 17.32 -10.62 -23.80
N ASN A 419 16.08 -11.09 -23.91
CA ASN A 419 15.63 -11.82 -25.06
C ASN A 419 14.39 -11.11 -25.63
N PRO A 420 14.41 -10.67 -26.92
CA PRO A 420 13.27 -10.03 -27.56
C PRO A 420 11.96 -10.84 -27.53
N ASP A 421 12.08 -12.17 -27.39
CA ASP A 421 10.94 -13.09 -27.29
C ASP A 421 10.33 -13.14 -25.87
N ARG A 422 11.03 -12.60 -24.85
CA ARG A 422 10.55 -12.47 -23.48
C ARG A 422 10.31 -11.00 -23.15
N ILE A 423 9.06 -10.56 -23.20
CA ILE A 423 8.67 -9.19 -22.88
C ILE A 423 8.46 -9.07 -21.35
N SER A 424 9.55 -9.01 -20.60
CA SER A 424 9.53 -8.64 -19.18
C SER A 424 10.68 -7.69 -18.88
N LEU A 425 10.44 -6.75 -17.94
CA LEU A 425 11.54 -5.93 -17.40
C LEU A 425 12.60 -6.86 -16.78
N PRO A 426 13.89 -6.55 -16.96
CA PRO A 426 14.94 -7.25 -16.21
C PRO A 426 14.77 -7.02 -14.71
N ASP A 427 15.09 -8.01 -13.91
CA ASP A 427 15.08 -7.96 -12.44
C ASP A 427 16.12 -7.01 -11.88
#